data_781b6e369d19c4540e4349b739fb5756
#
_entry.id   781b6e369d19c4540e4349b739fb5756
#
_cell.length_a   1.000
_cell.length_b   1.000
_cell.length_c   1.000
_cell.angle_alpha   90.00
_cell.angle_beta   90.00
_cell.angle_gamma   90.00
#
_symmetry.space_group_name_H-M   'P 1'
#
loop_
_entity.id
_entity.type
_entity.pdbx_description
1 polymer ?
#
loop_
_entity_poly.entity_id
_entity_poly.type
_entity_poly.pdbx_seq_one_letter_code
_entity_poly.pdbx_strand_id
1 'polypeptide(L)'
;MLTKDELPECPVATTVQLIGSKWKLLIMRNLLMRPWRFNELKKSLEGISQKVLTDSLRSMEEDGLITRTVYPEVPPRVEYALSDLGETMRPILDAMQEWG
;
A
#
# COMPACT_ATOMS: atom_id res chain seq x y z
N MET A 1 -5.71 -12.39 4.76
CA MET A 1 -6.35 -11.34 5.54
C MET A 1 -6.57 -11.81 6.97
N LEU A 2 -6.30 -10.95 7.95
CA LEU A 2 -6.52 -11.29 9.35
C LEU A 2 -8.02 -11.31 9.67
N THR A 3 -8.45 -12.28 10.47
CA THR A 3 -9.82 -12.29 10.99
C THR A 3 -9.92 -11.33 12.17
N LYS A 4 -11.15 -11.01 12.56
CA LYS A 4 -11.39 -10.14 13.71
C LYS A 4 -10.73 -10.68 14.99
N ASP A 5 -10.73 -12.01 15.15
CA ASP A 5 -10.14 -12.65 16.33
C ASP A 5 -8.62 -12.63 16.31
N GLU A 6 -8.02 -12.45 15.13
CA GLU A 6 -6.58 -12.40 14.95
C GLU A 6 -6.00 -10.99 15.10
N LEU A 7 -6.88 -9.96 15.06
CA LEU A 7 -6.45 -8.57 15.20
C LEU A 7 -6.18 -8.23 16.66
N PRO A 8 -5.12 -7.41 16.91
CA PRO A 8 -4.87 -6.90 18.25
C PRO A 8 -6.05 -6.07 18.76
N GLU A 9 -6.28 -6.09 20.07
CA GLU A 9 -7.33 -5.27 20.69
C GLU A 9 -7.02 -3.78 20.64
N CYS A 10 -5.74 -3.42 20.67
CA CYS A 10 -5.31 -2.03 20.63
C CYS A 10 -5.36 -1.49 19.19
N PRO A 11 -6.11 -0.39 18.95
CA PRO A 11 -6.17 0.19 17.59
C PRO A 11 -4.80 0.56 17.01
N VAL A 12 -3.87 1.02 17.84
CA VAL A 12 -2.52 1.34 17.38
C VAL A 12 -1.81 0.07 16.91
N ALA A 13 -1.90 -1.01 17.67
CA ALA A 13 -1.28 -2.28 17.30
C ALA A 13 -1.92 -2.87 16.05
N THR A 14 -3.23 -2.72 15.87
CA THR A 14 -3.93 -3.13 14.66
C THR A 14 -3.37 -2.39 13.45
N THR A 15 -3.23 -1.07 13.56
CA THR A 15 -2.69 -0.25 12.49
C THR A 15 -1.27 -0.66 12.14
N VAL A 16 -0.42 -0.84 13.15
CA VAL A 16 0.96 -1.28 12.95
C VAL A 16 1.01 -2.63 12.24
N GLN A 17 0.13 -3.55 12.60
CA GLN A 17 0.10 -4.87 11.97
C GLN A 17 -0.27 -4.80 10.49
N LEU A 18 -1.17 -3.92 10.13
CA LEU A 18 -1.61 -3.79 8.73
C LEU A 18 -0.63 -3.03 7.85
N ILE A 19 0.05 -2.03 8.40
CA ILE A 19 0.92 -1.15 7.60
C ILE A 19 2.32 -0.99 8.18
N GLY A 20 2.70 -1.82 9.14
CA GLY A 20 3.92 -1.66 9.95
C GLY A 20 5.23 -1.98 9.25
N SER A 21 5.35 -1.72 7.97
CA SER A 21 6.62 -1.82 7.28
C SER A 21 6.95 -0.50 6.59
N LYS A 22 8.24 -0.20 6.52
CA LYS A 22 8.75 0.96 5.81
C LYS A 22 8.20 1.03 4.39
N TRP A 23 8.27 -0.08 3.66
CA TRP A 23 7.92 -0.10 2.25
C TRP A 23 6.41 0.06 2.02
N LYS A 24 5.57 -0.54 2.86
CA LYS A 24 4.12 -0.37 2.75
C LYS A 24 3.72 1.08 2.96
N LEU A 25 4.31 1.75 3.94
CA LEU A 25 4.05 3.18 4.19
C LEU A 25 4.48 4.05 3.01
N LEU A 26 5.64 3.76 2.41
CA LEU A 26 6.13 4.53 1.26
C LEU A 26 5.30 4.26 0.00
N ILE A 27 4.82 3.03 -0.18
CA ILE A 27 3.89 2.71 -1.27
C ILE A 27 2.60 3.50 -1.11
N MET A 28 2.02 3.52 0.09
CA MET A 28 0.80 4.29 0.36
C MET A 28 1.00 5.77 0.10
N ARG A 29 2.14 6.33 0.50
CA ARG A 29 2.48 7.73 0.23
C ARG A 29 2.39 8.04 -1.26
N ASN A 30 2.95 7.17 -2.11
CA ASN A 30 2.88 7.35 -3.55
C ASN A 30 1.45 7.24 -4.06
N LEU A 31 0.71 6.23 -3.59
CA LEU A 31 -0.66 5.98 -4.05
C LEU A 31 -1.65 7.04 -3.58
N LEU A 32 -1.34 7.80 -2.54
CA LEU A 32 -2.14 8.96 -2.15
C LEU A 32 -2.14 10.05 -3.20
N MET A 33 -1.10 10.11 -4.03
CA MET A 33 -0.97 11.11 -5.08
C MET A 33 -1.74 10.74 -6.34
N ARG A 34 -1.67 9.45 -6.74
CA ARG A 34 -2.30 8.95 -7.96
C ARG A 34 -2.16 7.44 -8.04
N PRO A 35 -2.85 6.77 -8.98
CA PRO A 35 -2.51 5.38 -9.31
C PRO A 35 -1.11 5.29 -9.93
N TRP A 36 -0.42 4.19 -9.65
CA TRP A 36 0.92 3.94 -10.14
C TRP A 36 1.02 2.55 -10.74
N ARG A 37 1.87 2.40 -11.76
CA ARG A 37 2.24 1.10 -12.31
C ARG A 37 3.39 0.51 -11.51
N PHE A 38 3.54 -0.82 -11.60
CA PHE A 38 4.60 -1.53 -10.88
C PHE A 38 6.00 -0.93 -11.13
N ASN A 39 6.34 -0.74 -12.41
CA ASN A 39 7.66 -0.22 -12.77
C ASN A 39 7.88 1.23 -12.30
N GLU A 40 6.81 2.02 -12.28
CA GLU A 40 6.86 3.37 -11.77
C GLU A 40 7.15 3.38 -10.26
N LEU A 41 6.47 2.51 -9.52
CA LEU A 41 6.70 2.34 -8.08
C LEU A 41 8.14 1.87 -7.83
N LYS A 42 8.60 0.90 -8.61
CA LYS A 42 9.95 0.35 -8.48
C LYS A 42 11.02 1.44 -8.65
N LYS A 43 10.83 2.34 -9.59
CA LYS A 43 11.75 3.46 -9.82
C LYS A 43 11.67 4.51 -8.72
N SER A 44 10.46 4.83 -8.28
CA SER A 44 10.23 5.87 -7.27
C SER A 44 10.73 5.44 -5.90
N LEU A 45 10.59 4.17 -5.57
CA LEU A 45 10.98 3.61 -4.27
C LEU A 45 12.42 3.09 -4.36
N GLU A 46 13.35 4.02 -4.35
CA GLU A 46 14.77 3.70 -4.50
C GLU A 46 15.23 2.69 -3.48
N GLY A 47 15.88 1.63 -3.96
CA GLY A 47 16.41 0.57 -3.11
C GLY A 47 15.47 -0.60 -2.86
N ILE A 48 14.20 -0.50 -3.27
CA ILE A 48 13.28 -1.63 -3.10
C ILE A 48 13.60 -2.74 -4.11
N SER A 49 13.62 -4.00 -3.66
CA SER A 49 13.77 -5.13 -4.56
C SER A 49 12.43 -5.46 -5.22
N GLN A 50 12.49 -6.14 -6.36
CA GLN A 50 11.28 -6.59 -7.04
C GLN A 50 10.46 -7.52 -6.15
N LYS A 51 11.14 -8.42 -5.41
CA LYS A 51 10.48 -9.35 -4.51
C LYS A 51 9.74 -8.62 -3.40
N VAL A 52 10.37 -7.66 -2.75
CA VAL A 52 9.76 -6.91 -1.65
C VAL A 52 8.58 -6.09 -2.15
N LEU A 53 8.71 -5.45 -3.31
CA LEU A 53 7.61 -4.68 -3.90
C LEU A 53 6.43 -5.59 -4.24
N THR A 54 6.69 -6.72 -4.89
CA THR A 54 5.64 -7.69 -5.24
C THR A 54 4.93 -8.20 -3.98
N ASP A 55 5.70 -8.62 -2.97
CA ASP A 55 5.13 -9.16 -1.74
C ASP A 55 4.33 -8.10 -0.98
N SER A 56 4.85 -6.87 -0.93
CA SER A 56 4.16 -5.76 -0.25
C SER A 56 2.84 -5.40 -0.93
N LEU A 57 2.84 -5.30 -2.25
CA LEU A 57 1.62 -4.98 -3.00
C LEU A 57 0.58 -6.09 -2.86
N ARG A 58 1.01 -7.36 -2.91
CA ARG A 58 0.10 -8.49 -2.73
C ARG A 58 -0.52 -8.50 -1.33
N SER A 59 0.29 -8.27 -0.32
CA SER A 59 -0.19 -8.20 1.07
C SER A 59 -1.19 -7.06 1.26
N MET A 60 -0.91 -5.89 0.70
CA MET A 60 -1.79 -4.73 0.82
C MET A 60 -3.10 -4.93 0.05
N GLU A 61 -3.05 -5.61 -1.08
CA GLU A 61 -4.25 -5.96 -1.84
C GLU A 61 -5.12 -6.95 -1.06
N GLU A 62 -4.51 -7.98 -0.48
CA GLU A 62 -5.20 -8.96 0.35
C GLU A 62 -5.87 -8.32 1.56
N ASP A 63 -5.22 -7.34 2.17
CA ASP A 63 -5.77 -6.60 3.31
C ASP A 63 -6.82 -5.56 2.90
N GLY A 64 -7.05 -5.40 1.61
CA GLY A 64 -8.07 -4.48 1.09
C GLY A 64 -7.66 -3.02 1.09
N LEU A 65 -6.37 -2.70 1.26
CA LEU A 65 -5.87 -1.33 1.29
C LEU A 65 -5.66 -0.75 -0.11
N ILE A 66 -5.36 -1.61 -1.08
CA ILE A 66 -5.14 -1.19 -2.46
C ILE A 66 -5.91 -2.06 -3.43
N THR A 67 -6.12 -1.54 -4.62
CA THR A 67 -6.72 -2.26 -5.73
C THR A 67 -5.69 -2.44 -6.83
N ARG A 68 -5.86 -3.52 -7.59
CA ARG A 68 -5.03 -3.82 -8.75
C ARG A 68 -5.95 -3.92 -9.96
N THR A 69 -5.76 -3.05 -10.94
CA THR A 69 -6.58 -3.03 -12.15
C THR A 69 -5.72 -3.40 -13.34
N VAL A 70 -6.18 -4.40 -14.10
CA VAL A 70 -5.52 -4.84 -15.33
C VAL A 70 -6.29 -4.28 -16.52
N TYR A 71 -5.60 -3.53 -17.37
CA TYR A 71 -6.20 -2.99 -18.60
C TYR A 71 -5.80 -3.86 -19.77
N PRO A 72 -6.76 -4.31 -20.61
CA PRO A 72 -6.49 -5.21 -21.73
C PRO A 72 -5.87 -4.47 -22.92
N GLU A 73 -4.67 -4.04 -22.73
CA GLU A 73 -3.86 -3.35 -23.75
C GLU A 73 -2.73 -4.26 -24.22
N VAL A 74 -1.99 -3.85 -25.23
CA VAL A 74 -0.79 -4.54 -25.71
C VAL A 74 0.38 -3.55 -25.71
N PRO A 75 1.33 -3.69 -24.77
CA PRO A 75 1.36 -4.68 -23.68
C PRO A 75 0.32 -4.38 -22.61
N PRO A 76 -0.10 -5.37 -21.82
CA PRO A 76 -1.10 -5.14 -20.79
C PRO A 76 -0.59 -4.15 -19.73
N ARG A 77 -1.49 -3.28 -19.29
CA ARG A 77 -1.18 -2.30 -18.28
C ARG A 77 -1.81 -2.70 -16.96
N VAL A 78 -1.03 -2.67 -15.89
CA VAL A 78 -1.50 -2.95 -14.53
C VAL A 78 -1.26 -1.70 -13.70
N GLU A 79 -2.31 -1.20 -13.05
CA GLU A 79 -2.23 -0.05 -12.17
C GLU A 79 -2.67 -0.42 -10.76
N TYR A 80 -1.95 0.14 -9.79
CA TYR A 80 -2.28 0.03 -8.37
C TYR A 80 -2.81 1.36 -7.87
N ALA A 81 -3.84 1.31 -7.06
CA ALA A 81 -4.47 2.50 -6.49
C ALA A 81 -4.93 2.20 -5.06
N LEU A 82 -5.13 3.24 -4.25
CA LEU A 82 -5.74 3.05 -2.94
C LEU A 82 -7.21 2.68 -3.11
N SER A 83 -7.66 1.73 -2.29
CA SER A 83 -9.09 1.45 -2.13
C SER A 83 -9.72 2.55 -1.28
N ASP A 84 -11.04 2.49 -1.11
CA ASP A 84 -11.73 3.42 -0.19
C ASP A 84 -11.18 3.26 1.24
N LEU A 85 -10.91 2.03 1.65
CA LEU A 85 -10.29 1.76 2.95
C LEU A 85 -8.88 2.36 3.01
N GLY A 86 -8.09 2.19 1.96
CA GLY A 86 -6.75 2.76 1.88
C GLY A 86 -6.75 4.28 1.98
N GLU A 87 -7.73 4.94 1.37
CA GLU A 87 -7.86 6.39 1.46
C GLU A 87 -8.10 6.88 2.89
N THR A 88 -8.68 6.06 3.76
CA THR A 88 -8.89 6.42 5.17
C THR A 88 -7.57 6.56 5.93
N MET A 89 -6.46 6.10 5.36
CA MET A 89 -5.14 6.23 5.95
C MET A 89 -4.49 7.60 5.71
N ARG A 90 -5.09 8.44 4.87
CA ARG A 90 -4.54 9.75 4.52
C ARG A 90 -4.20 10.62 5.73
N PRO A 91 -5.09 10.78 6.74
CA PRO A 91 -4.74 11.58 7.92
C PRO A 91 -3.53 11.05 8.68
N ILE A 92 -3.36 9.73 8.70
CA ILE A 92 -2.22 9.10 9.39
C ILE A 92 -0.93 9.43 8.67
N LEU A 93 -0.90 9.27 7.35
CA LEU A 93 0.27 9.57 6.55
C LEU A 93 0.61 11.05 6.55
N ASP A 94 -0.42 11.91 6.50
CA ASP A 94 -0.24 13.35 6.59
C ASP A 94 0.40 13.73 7.93
N ALA A 95 -0.07 13.14 9.03
CA ALA A 95 0.49 13.37 10.35
C ALA A 95 1.93 12.89 10.46
N MET A 96 2.24 11.74 9.86
CA MET A 96 3.61 11.23 9.83
C MET A 96 4.54 12.17 9.06
N GLN A 97 4.07 12.69 7.94
CA GLN A 97 4.85 13.64 7.12
C GLN A 97 5.08 14.94 7.89
N GLU A 98 4.07 15.44 8.57
CA GLU A 98 4.16 16.67 9.36
C GLU A 98 5.11 16.51 10.54
N TRP A 99 5.04 15.39 11.25
CA TRP A 99 5.89 15.11 12.39
C TRP A 99 7.35 14.91 11.98
N GLY A 100 7.58 14.22 10.86
CA GLY A 100 8.93 13.99 10.33
C GLY A 100 9.50 15.22 9.67
#